data_616a06072028389184b3cc997d2b3808
#
_entry.id   616a06072028389184b3cc997d2b3808
#
_cell.length_a   1.000
_cell.length_b   1.000
_cell.length_c   1.000
_cell.angle_alpha   90.00
_cell.angle_beta   90.00
_cell.angle_gamma   90.00
#
_symmetry.space_group_name_H-M   'P 1'
#
loop_
_entity.id
_entity.type
_entity.pdbx_description
1 polymer ?
#
loop_
_entity_poly.entity_id
_entity_poly.type
_entity_poly.pdbx_seq_one_letter_code
_entity_poly.pdbx_strand_id
1 'polypeptide(L)'
;MISELAILNCFQHLVANKTDKSIVVGSGDDAAVIKSQDKDLVHSVDISKINTHFPHDSRPEDIAYRSIAVALSDLAAMGAYPSFISIGLTSNSSNLNWYKKFTSGVEKILNEYQIQLVGGDVTNGEISICVNVFGYAYEKNILRSTAKIGDLIFITGPLGEGRKGLADWNKKEKSQYVKKFFYPEIPFEKSEYISKYATSCIDISDGLIKDLGSICKKSGVGAEIIF
;
A
#
# COMPACT_ATOMS: atom_id res chain seq x y z
N MET A 1 -17.73 24.79 7.85
CA MET A 1 -16.90 23.99 6.92
C MET A 1 -15.48 24.08 7.47
N ILE A 2 -14.76 22.97 7.62
CA ILE A 2 -13.35 22.99 8.04
C ILE A 2 -12.55 23.55 6.88
N SER A 3 -11.60 24.46 7.14
CA SER A 3 -10.72 24.98 6.09
C SER A 3 -9.71 23.92 5.66
N GLU A 4 -9.32 23.93 4.41
CA GLU A 4 -8.26 23.08 3.85
C GLU A 4 -6.97 23.18 4.67
N LEU A 5 -6.57 24.40 5.03
CA LEU A 5 -5.39 24.65 5.86
C LEU A 5 -5.47 23.90 7.21
N ALA A 6 -6.64 23.85 7.84
CA ALA A 6 -6.81 23.11 9.11
C ALA A 6 -6.66 21.59 8.93
N ILE A 7 -7.05 21.07 7.75
CA ILE A 7 -6.84 19.66 7.41
C ILE A 7 -5.36 19.39 7.13
N LEU A 8 -4.71 20.20 6.30
CA LEU A 8 -3.29 20.07 5.97
C LEU A 8 -2.40 20.13 7.22
N ASN A 9 -2.76 20.98 8.20
CA ASN A 9 -2.04 21.04 9.48
C ASN A 9 -2.06 19.70 10.25
N CYS A 10 -3.05 18.85 10.04
CA CYS A 10 -3.05 17.51 10.64
C CYS A 10 -1.93 16.60 10.08
N PHE A 11 -1.48 16.84 8.86
CA PHE A 11 -0.40 16.10 8.20
C PHE A 11 0.98 16.70 8.40
N GLN A 12 1.06 17.95 8.87
CA GLN A 12 2.32 18.71 8.89
C GLN A 12 3.45 18.00 9.66
N HIS A 13 3.13 17.33 10.75
CA HIS A 13 4.12 16.59 11.53
C HIS A 13 4.70 15.37 10.78
N LEU A 14 3.96 14.81 9.82
CA LEU A 14 4.39 13.67 9.00
C LEU A 14 5.36 14.08 7.89
N VAL A 15 5.20 15.29 7.34
CA VAL A 15 6.03 15.80 6.23
C VAL A 15 7.22 16.62 6.69
N ALA A 16 7.25 17.07 7.94
CA ALA A 16 8.33 17.88 8.49
C ALA A 16 9.60 17.08 8.85
N ASN A 17 9.47 15.78 9.08
CA ASN A 17 10.58 14.90 9.48
C ASN A 17 11.41 14.47 8.26
N LYS A 18 12.29 15.35 7.77
CA LYS A 18 13.27 15.07 6.71
C LYS A 18 14.40 14.21 7.28
N THR A 19 14.17 12.93 7.46
CA THR A 19 15.21 11.98 7.88
C THR A 19 16.00 11.45 6.69
N ASP A 20 15.38 11.40 5.51
CA ASP A 20 16.02 10.92 4.29
C ASP A 20 16.72 12.07 3.55
N LYS A 21 18.05 11.93 3.40
CA LYS A 21 18.91 12.92 2.71
C LYS A 21 18.65 13.01 1.20
N SER A 22 17.93 12.06 0.62
CA SER A 22 17.53 12.10 -0.79
C SER A 22 16.41 13.11 -1.06
N ILE A 23 15.62 13.49 -0.04
CA ILE A 23 14.60 14.51 -0.17
C ILE A 23 15.25 15.90 -0.12
N VAL A 24 15.37 16.54 -1.28
CA VAL A 24 15.91 17.91 -1.42
C VAL A 24 14.87 18.95 -1.05
N VAL A 25 13.65 18.79 -1.60
CA VAL A 25 12.46 19.60 -1.30
C VAL A 25 11.33 18.64 -0.94
N GLY A 26 10.74 18.81 0.22
CA GLY A 26 9.56 18.05 0.66
C GLY A 26 8.28 18.83 0.43
N SER A 27 7.25 18.57 1.23
CA SER A 27 6.00 19.32 1.22
C SER A 27 6.22 20.80 1.59
N GLY A 28 5.42 21.69 0.97
CA GLY A 28 5.44 23.14 1.22
C GLY A 28 5.94 23.97 0.03
N ASP A 29 6.34 23.31 -1.05
CA ASP A 29 6.59 23.92 -2.36
C ASP A 29 5.66 23.26 -3.39
N ASP A 30 5.65 23.74 -4.65
CA ASP A 30 4.77 23.21 -5.71
C ASP A 30 4.98 21.73 -6.00
N ALA A 31 6.19 21.20 -5.73
CA ALA A 31 6.51 19.79 -5.89
C ALA A 31 7.62 19.34 -4.94
N ALA A 32 7.63 18.03 -4.62
CA ALA A 32 8.75 17.40 -3.95
C ALA A 32 9.91 17.18 -4.93
N VAL A 33 11.15 17.44 -4.47
CA VAL A 33 12.38 17.15 -5.21
C VAL A 33 13.15 16.05 -4.50
N ILE A 34 13.32 14.92 -5.19
CA ILE A 34 14.00 13.73 -4.67
C ILE A 34 15.21 13.44 -5.54
N LYS A 35 16.37 13.21 -4.91
CA LYS A 35 17.58 12.77 -5.64
C LYS A 35 17.36 11.38 -6.18
N SER A 36 17.68 11.20 -7.46
CA SER A 36 17.80 9.88 -8.08
C SER A 36 18.90 9.05 -7.41
N GLN A 37 18.66 7.75 -7.28
CA GLN A 37 19.64 6.75 -6.88
C GLN A 37 20.09 5.94 -8.10
N ASP A 38 21.20 5.22 -7.99
CA ASP A 38 21.71 4.31 -9.04
C ASP A 38 20.94 2.97 -9.07
N LYS A 39 19.64 3.01 -8.83
CA LYS A 39 18.74 1.85 -8.83
C LYS A 39 17.47 2.17 -9.59
N ASP A 40 16.82 1.14 -10.11
CA ASP A 40 15.51 1.30 -10.73
C ASP A 40 14.49 1.81 -9.72
N LEU A 41 13.81 2.89 -10.06
CA LEU A 41 12.69 3.42 -9.32
C LEU A 41 11.42 2.63 -9.67
N VAL A 42 10.83 1.99 -8.67
CA VAL A 42 9.57 1.28 -8.80
C VAL A 42 8.44 2.17 -8.28
N HIS A 43 7.41 2.36 -9.08
CA HIS A 43 6.28 3.21 -8.74
C HIS A 43 4.96 2.47 -8.98
N SER A 44 4.03 2.60 -8.05
CA SER A 44 2.63 2.19 -8.23
C SER A 44 1.69 3.24 -7.67
N VAL A 45 0.43 3.21 -8.14
CA VAL A 45 -0.67 4.02 -7.64
C VAL A 45 -1.87 3.14 -7.37
N ASP A 46 -2.51 3.34 -6.23
CA ASP A 46 -3.74 2.64 -5.86
C ASP A 46 -4.79 3.61 -5.34
N ILE A 47 -6.07 3.32 -5.60
CA ILE A 47 -7.20 4.12 -5.13
C ILE A 47 -8.10 3.25 -4.27
N SER A 48 -8.24 3.64 -3.01
CA SER A 48 -9.17 3.03 -2.08
C SER A 48 -10.39 3.93 -1.87
N LYS A 49 -11.59 3.38 -2.13
CA LYS A 49 -12.85 4.12 -2.06
C LYS A 49 -13.80 3.48 -1.04
N ILE A 50 -14.53 4.32 -0.30
CA ILE A 50 -15.60 3.91 0.62
C ILE A 50 -16.65 3.04 -0.11
N ASN A 51 -17.19 2.05 0.58
CA ASN A 51 -18.17 1.08 0.06
C ASN A 51 -17.67 0.19 -1.09
N THR A 52 -16.46 0.40 -1.57
CA THR A 52 -15.82 -0.46 -2.60
C THR A 52 -14.68 -1.26 -1.98
N HIS A 53 -13.76 -0.57 -1.34
CA HIS A 53 -12.52 -1.17 -0.80
C HIS A 53 -12.53 -1.30 0.72
N PHE A 54 -13.40 -0.54 1.39
CA PHE A 54 -13.63 -0.60 2.83
C PHE A 54 -15.07 -0.19 3.18
N PRO A 55 -15.65 -0.74 4.28
CA PRO A 55 -17.01 -0.40 4.74
C PRO A 55 -17.15 1.07 5.15
N HIS A 56 -18.37 1.61 5.03
CA HIS A 56 -18.67 3.01 5.34
C HIS A 56 -18.48 3.37 6.83
N ASP A 57 -18.60 2.40 7.72
CA ASP A 57 -18.46 2.55 9.17
C ASP A 57 -17.04 2.26 9.67
N SER A 58 -16.07 2.18 8.75
CA SER A 58 -14.67 1.97 9.09
C SER A 58 -14.07 3.18 9.79
N ARG A 59 -13.15 2.94 10.72
CA ARG A 59 -12.48 4.01 11.44
C ARG A 59 -11.44 4.71 10.55
N PRO A 60 -11.26 6.04 10.70
CA PRO A 60 -10.32 6.80 9.86
C PRO A 60 -8.90 6.24 9.89
N GLU A 61 -8.40 5.85 11.07
CA GLU A 61 -7.07 5.26 11.25
C GLU A 61 -6.90 3.92 10.54
N ASP A 62 -7.99 3.12 10.48
CA ASP A 62 -7.97 1.80 9.83
C ASP A 62 -7.93 1.93 8.30
N ILE A 63 -8.76 2.84 7.73
CA ILE A 63 -8.80 3.05 6.29
C ILE A 63 -7.50 3.69 5.78
N ALA A 64 -6.89 4.58 6.57
CA ALA A 64 -5.61 5.19 6.24
C ALA A 64 -4.51 4.14 6.13
N TYR A 65 -4.34 3.31 7.17
CA TYR A 65 -3.34 2.24 7.17
C TYR A 65 -3.58 1.28 5.99
N ARG A 66 -4.82 0.76 5.86
CA ARG A 66 -5.15 -0.20 4.81
C ARG A 66 -4.87 0.34 3.40
N SER A 67 -5.29 1.59 3.12
CA SER A 67 -5.12 2.17 1.78
C SER A 67 -3.64 2.29 1.38
N ILE A 68 -2.77 2.60 2.33
CA ILE A 68 -1.33 2.63 2.08
C ILE A 68 -0.77 1.21 1.96
N ALA A 69 -1.20 0.29 2.84
CA ALA A 69 -0.70 -1.08 2.85
C ALA A 69 -0.98 -1.82 1.54
N VAL A 70 -2.17 -1.66 0.95
CA VAL A 70 -2.50 -2.31 -0.33
C VAL A 70 -1.66 -1.76 -1.48
N ALA A 71 -1.39 -0.45 -1.52
CA ALA A 71 -0.51 0.15 -2.51
C ALA A 71 0.95 -0.32 -2.36
N LEU A 72 1.42 -0.48 -1.13
CA LEU A 72 2.77 -0.97 -0.83
C LEU A 72 2.98 -2.44 -1.23
N SER A 73 1.92 -3.23 -1.28
CA SER A 73 1.96 -4.64 -1.69
C SER A 73 2.52 -4.81 -3.11
N ASP A 74 2.23 -3.87 -4.01
CA ASP A 74 2.79 -3.85 -5.37
C ASP A 74 4.32 -3.76 -5.36
N LEU A 75 4.89 -2.89 -4.51
CA LEU A 75 6.35 -2.76 -4.40
C LEU A 75 6.97 -4.06 -3.89
N ALA A 76 6.35 -4.67 -2.88
CA ALA A 76 6.82 -5.94 -2.33
C ALA A 76 6.84 -7.05 -3.39
N ALA A 77 5.79 -7.13 -4.22
CA ALA A 77 5.68 -8.09 -5.31
C ALA A 77 6.72 -7.86 -6.42
N MET A 78 7.12 -6.60 -6.64
CA MET A 78 8.17 -6.24 -7.60
C MET A 78 9.58 -6.49 -7.09
N GLY A 79 9.77 -6.98 -5.86
CA GLY A 79 11.10 -7.16 -5.25
C GLY A 79 11.77 -5.83 -4.89
N ALA A 80 10.98 -4.84 -4.48
CA ALA A 80 11.44 -3.51 -4.12
C ALA A 80 11.21 -3.21 -2.63
N TYR A 81 11.99 -2.28 -2.08
CA TYR A 81 11.74 -1.69 -0.77
C TYR A 81 11.10 -0.31 -0.92
N PRO A 82 10.17 0.05 -0.01
CA PRO A 82 9.49 1.33 -0.07
C PRO A 82 10.40 2.46 0.39
N SER A 83 10.16 3.67 -0.12
CA SER A 83 10.93 4.87 0.28
C SER A 83 10.03 6.08 0.49
N PHE A 84 9.15 6.36 -0.45
CA PHE A 84 8.31 7.56 -0.42
C PHE A 84 6.87 7.25 -0.75
N ILE A 85 5.96 8.07 -0.21
CA ILE A 85 4.56 8.11 -0.65
C ILE A 85 4.08 9.54 -0.82
N SER A 86 3.04 9.70 -1.65
CA SER A 86 2.16 10.86 -1.63
C SER A 86 0.71 10.43 -1.57
N ILE A 87 -0.15 11.25 -0.95
CA ILE A 87 -1.55 10.89 -0.68
C ILE A 87 -2.48 11.99 -1.21
N GLY A 88 -3.38 11.62 -2.14
CA GLY A 88 -4.56 12.42 -2.48
C GLY A 88 -5.76 11.97 -1.65
N LEU A 89 -6.28 12.84 -0.80
CA LEU A 89 -7.43 12.53 0.06
C LEU A 89 -8.66 13.32 -0.37
N THR A 90 -9.71 12.62 -0.79
CA THR A 90 -11.05 13.20 -0.93
C THR A 90 -11.86 12.85 0.30
N SER A 91 -12.44 13.84 0.98
CA SER A 91 -13.28 13.63 2.17
C SER A 91 -14.27 14.76 2.36
N ASN A 92 -15.49 14.44 2.73
CA ASN A 92 -16.53 15.42 3.10
C ASN A 92 -16.70 15.54 4.62
N SER A 93 -15.78 14.99 5.42
CA SER A 93 -15.87 15.08 6.88
C SER A 93 -15.79 16.54 7.35
N SER A 94 -16.77 16.94 8.19
CA SER A 94 -16.75 18.23 8.89
C SER A 94 -16.12 18.15 10.28
N ASN A 95 -15.52 17.01 10.64
CA ASN A 95 -14.94 16.76 11.95
C ASN A 95 -13.40 16.70 11.89
N LEU A 96 -12.74 17.71 12.44
CA LEU A 96 -11.27 17.75 12.46
C LEU A 96 -10.65 16.53 13.18
N ASN A 97 -11.35 15.95 14.17
CA ASN A 97 -10.86 14.76 14.86
C ASN A 97 -10.82 13.53 13.92
N TRP A 98 -11.67 13.51 12.88
CA TRP A 98 -11.60 12.48 11.85
C TRP A 98 -10.23 12.52 11.13
N TYR A 99 -9.78 13.72 10.73
CA TYR A 99 -8.49 13.89 10.05
C TYR A 99 -7.31 13.57 10.97
N LYS A 100 -7.37 13.96 12.24
CA LYS A 100 -6.34 13.57 13.24
C LYS A 100 -6.22 12.06 13.41
N LYS A 101 -7.34 11.35 13.42
CA LYS A 101 -7.34 9.89 13.45
C LYS A 101 -6.83 9.29 12.14
N PHE A 102 -7.23 9.85 11.00
CA PHE A 102 -6.71 9.43 9.70
C PHE A 102 -5.18 9.56 9.66
N THR A 103 -4.64 10.71 10.05
CA THR A 103 -3.18 10.93 10.10
C THR A 103 -2.47 10.00 11.08
N SER A 104 -3.09 9.60 12.19
CA SER A 104 -2.48 8.60 13.09
C SER A 104 -2.35 7.22 12.43
N GLY A 105 -3.28 6.84 11.56
CA GLY A 105 -3.15 5.62 10.76
C GLY A 105 -2.04 5.72 9.71
N VAL A 106 -1.91 6.89 9.07
CA VAL A 106 -0.79 7.19 8.16
C VAL A 106 0.53 7.10 8.91
N GLU A 107 0.67 7.81 10.03
CA GLU A 107 1.89 7.82 10.85
C GLU A 107 2.33 6.41 11.24
N LYS A 108 1.36 5.57 11.64
CA LYS A 108 1.64 4.20 12.05
C LYS A 108 2.35 3.40 10.95
N ILE A 109 1.81 3.42 9.71
CA ILE A 109 2.41 2.64 8.62
C ILE A 109 3.72 3.25 8.13
N LEU A 110 3.84 4.58 8.13
CA LEU A 110 5.11 5.26 7.80
C LEU A 110 6.23 4.84 8.75
N ASN A 111 5.95 4.79 10.05
CA ASN A 111 6.91 4.37 11.06
C ASN A 111 7.23 2.88 10.97
N GLU A 112 6.23 2.03 10.70
CA GLU A 112 6.40 0.58 10.61
C GLU A 112 7.34 0.18 9.47
N TYR A 113 7.21 0.83 8.31
CA TYR A 113 8.00 0.50 7.12
C TYR A 113 9.07 1.54 6.79
N GLN A 114 9.32 2.52 7.67
CA GLN A 114 10.33 3.56 7.52
C GLN A 114 10.19 4.36 6.21
N ILE A 115 8.95 4.76 5.88
CA ILE A 115 8.59 5.45 4.64
C ILE A 115 8.41 6.94 4.92
N GLN A 116 8.70 7.80 3.94
CA GLN A 116 8.51 9.24 4.02
C GLN A 116 7.27 9.69 3.24
N LEU A 117 6.42 10.50 3.86
CA LEU A 117 5.36 11.23 3.16
C LEU A 117 5.99 12.50 2.55
N VAL A 118 6.00 12.58 1.21
CA VAL A 118 6.67 13.69 0.49
C VAL A 118 5.71 14.73 -0.06
N GLY A 119 4.41 14.45 -0.07
CA GLY A 119 3.40 15.38 -0.57
C GLY A 119 2.01 14.79 -0.55
N GLY A 120 1.06 15.57 -1.02
CA GLY A 120 -0.33 15.17 -1.15
C GLY A 120 -1.26 16.36 -1.38
N ASP A 121 -2.52 16.02 -1.53
CA ASP A 121 -3.59 16.99 -1.76
C ASP A 121 -4.85 16.57 -1.02
N VAL A 122 -5.71 17.54 -0.68
CA VAL A 122 -6.98 17.30 -0.02
C VAL A 122 -8.11 18.01 -0.74
N THR A 123 -9.15 17.28 -1.10
CA THR A 123 -10.34 17.85 -1.72
C THR A 123 -11.62 17.37 -1.06
N ASN A 124 -12.73 18.09 -1.34
CA ASN A 124 -14.04 17.75 -0.77
C ASN A 124 -14.80 16.75 -1.66
N GLY A 125 -15.35 15.70 -1.06
CA GLY A 125 -16.18 14.71 -1.74
C GLY A 125 -16.34 13.42 -0.96
N GLU A 126 -16.93 12.41 -1.58
CA GLU A 126 -17.04 11.08 -0.99
C GLU A 126 -15.64 10.50 -0.73
N ILE A 127 -15.46 9.82 0.40
CA ILE A 127 -14.14 9.35 0.84
C ILE A 127 -13.48 8.47 -0.23
N SER A 128 -12.37 8.96 -0.74
CA SER A 128 -11.48 8.30 -1.68
C SER A 128 -10.03 8.66 -1.35
N ILE A 129 -9.16 7.68 -1.36
CA ILE A 129 -7.76 7.81 -0.98
C ILE A 129 -6.92 7.29 -2.14
N CYS A 130 -6.20 8.19 -2.80
CA CYS A 130 -5.23 7.87 -3.83
C CYS A 130 -3.85 7.84 -3.18
N VAL A 131 -3.16 6.72 -3.25
CA VAL A 131 -1.81 6.56 -2.70
C VAL A 131 -0.85 6.29 -3.84
N ASN A 132 0.14 7.17 -4.02
CA ASN A 132 1.28 6.92 -4.88
C ASN A 132 2.42 6.40 -4.01
N VAL A 133 2.98 5.26 -4.37
CA VAL A 133 4.10 4.64 -3.67
C VAL A 133 5.32 4.59 -4.57
N PHE A 134 6.48 4.88 -3.99
CA PHE A 134 7.78 4.87 -4.66
C PHE A 134 8.76 4.07 -3.84
N GLY A 135 9.55 3.26 -4.53
CA GLY A 135 10.58 2.44 -3.91
C GLY A 135 11.70 2.11 -4.88
N TYR A 136 12.67 1.36 -4.43
CA TYR A 136 13.79 0.95 -5.26
C TYR A 136 13.94 -0.56 -5.22
N ALA A 137 14.31 -1.15 -6.36
CA ALA A 137 14.58 -2.59 -6.42
C ALA A 137 15.72 -2.98 -5.46
N TYR A 138 15.60 -4.14 -4.79
CA TYR A 138 16.68 -4.69 -3.98
C TYR A 138 17.85 -5.10 -4.88
N GLU A 139 17.65 -6.07 -5.78
CA GLU A 139 18.65 -6.51 -6.76
C GLU A 139 18.12 -6.35 -8.19
N LYS A 140 16.96 -6.91 -8.50
CA LYS A 140 16.30 -6.85 -9.81
C LYS A 140 14.79 -6.70 -9.65
N ASN A 141 14.15 -6.12 -10.64
CA ASN A 141 12.70 -6.08 -10.71
C ASN A 141 12.13 -7.46 -11.05
N ILE A 142 11.14 -7.91 -10.32
CA ILE A 142 10.45 -9.17 -10.59
C ILE A 142 9.15 -8.88 -11.36
N LEU A 143 8.98 -9.56 -12.48
CA LEU A 143 7.87 -9.34 -13.39
C LEU A 143 6.86 -10.50 -13.34
N ARG A 144 5.63 -10.22 -13.72
CA ARG A 144 4.58 -11.25 -13.90
C ARG A 144 4.79 -12.11 -15.15
N SER A 145 5.68 -11.71 -16.06
CA SER A 145 5.86 -12.30 -17.40
C SER A 145 7.10 -13.21 -17.51
N THR A 146 7.73 -13.54 -16.39
CA THR A 146 9.02 -14.22 -16.40
C THR A 146 9.03 -15.61 -15.78
N ALA A 147 7.85 -16.17 -15.42
CA ALA A 147 7.73 -17.53 -14.93
C ALA A 147 8.07 -18.57 -16.02
N LYS A 148 8.63 -19.68 -15.61
CA LYS A 148 9.11 -20.77 -16.49
C LYS A 148 8.47 -22.10 -16.12
N ILE A 149 8.42 -22.99 -17.08
CA ILE A 149 8.02 -24.38 -16.84
C ILE A 149 9.01 -25.01 -15.84
N GLY A 150 8.47 -25.66 -14.82
CA GLY A 150 9.25 -26.26 -13.74
C GLY A 150 9.47 -25.36 -12.51
N ASP A 151 9.07 -24.09 -12.56
CA ASP A 151 9.08 -23.22 -11.39
C ASP A 151 8.12 -23.73 -10.31
N LEU A 152 8.55 -23.66 -9.04
CA LEU A 152 7.69 -23.98 -7.90
C LEU A 152 6.88 -22.75 -7.48
N ILE A 153 5.64 -22.99 -7.06
CA ILE A 153 4.73 -21.94 -6.59
C ILE A 153 4.85 -21.79 -5.06
N PHE A 154 5.12 -20.57 -4.62
CA PHE A 154 5.21 -20.22 -3.21
C PHE A 154 4.23 -19.09 -2.89
N ILE A 155 3.74 -19.08 -1.65
CA ILE A 155 2.98 -17.97 -1.06
C ILE A 155 3.69 -17.48 0.19
N THR A 156 3.62 -16.16 0.43
CA THR A 156 4.34 -15.52 1.56
C THR A 156 3.58 -15.55 2.88
N GLY A 157 2.31 -15.92 2.84
CA GLY A 157 1.45 -15.96 4.03
C GLY A 157 0.13 -16.71 3.80
N PRO A 158 -0.71 -16.81 4.81
CA PRO A 158 -1.99 -17.52 4.72
C PRO A 158 -2.98 -16.78 3.83
N LEU A 159 -3.80 -17.55 3.11
CA LEU A 159 -4.80 -17.04 2.19
C LEU A 159 -6.15 -16.85 2.87
N GLY A 160 -6.92 -15.85 2.42
CA GLY A 160 -8.31 -15.65 2.80
C GLY A 160 -8.53 -14.87 4.10
N GLU A 161 -7.49 -14.53 4.87
CA GLU A 161 -7.61 -13.79 6.13
C GLU A 161 -8.29 -12.42 5.97
N GLY A 162 -7.93 -11.66 4.94
CA GLY A 162 -8.57 -10.36 4.65
C GLY A 162 -10.06 -10.52 4.33
N ARG A 163 -10.43 -11.50 3.49
CA ARG A 163 -11.84 -11.80 3.18
C ARG A 163 -12.63 -12.22 4.41
N LYS A 164 -12.05 -13.08 5.24
CA LYS A 164 -12.65 -13.50 6.52
C LYS A 164 -12.84 -12.28 7.43
N GLY A 165 -11.84 -11.41 7.54
CA GLY A 165 -11.91 -10.19 8.35
C GLY A 165 -13.02 -9.24 7.91
N LEU A 166 -13.20 -9.02 6.61
CA LEU A 166 -14.31 -8.22 6.08
C LEU A 166 -15.68 -8.87 6.38
N ALA A 167 -15.79 -10.19 6.24
CA ALA A 167 -17.01 -10.92 6.56
C ALA A 167 -17.38 -10.80 8.05
N ASP A 168 -16.38 -10.92 8.94
CA ASP A 168 -16.58 -10.78 10.39
C ASP A 168 -16.95 -9.33 10.78
N TRP A 169 -16.30 -8.34 10.14
CA TRP A 169 -16.67 -6.92 10.32
C TRP A 169 -18.14 -6.67 9.97
N ASN A 170 -18.60 -7.14 8.81
CA ASN A 170 -19.97 -6.96 8.35
C ASN A 170 -21.00 -7.63 9.29
N LYS A 171 -20.61 -8.72 9.95
CA LYS A 171 -21.43 -9.40 10.97
C LYS A 171 -21.30 -8.79 12.37
N LYS A 172 -20.44 -7.77 12.54
CA LYS A 172 -20.08 -7.18 13.85
C LYS A 172 -19.46 -8.18 14.82
N GLU A 173 -18.80 -9.20 14.29
CA GLU A 173 -18.05 -10.20 15.06
C GLU A 173 -16.67 -9.67 15.43
N LYS A 174 -16.27 -9.86 16.69
CA LYS A 174 -14.90 -9.56 17.12
C LYS A 174 -14.00 -10.74 16.78
N SER A 175 -13.10 -10.58 15.82
CA SER A 175 -12.13 -11.61 15.46
C SER A 175 -10.76 -11.01 15.16
N GLN A 176 -9.71 -11.83 15.24
CA GLN A 176 -8.36 -11.43 14.84
C GLN A 176 -8.28 -11.10 13.33
N TYR A 177 -9.17 -11.68 12.52
CA TYR A 177 -9.19 -11.47 11.07
C TYR A 177 -9.65 -10.06 10.69
N VAL A 178 -10.48 -9.40 11.51
CA VAL A 178 -10.83 -7.98 11.32
C VAL A 178 -9.58 -7.12 11.32
N LYS A 179 -8.63 -7.40 12.24
CA LYS A 179 -7.33 -6.72 12.24
C LYS A 179 -6.53 -7.02 10.97
N LYS A 180 -6.55 -8.26 10.47
CA LYS A 180 -5.86 -8.64 9.22
C LYS A 180 -6.45 -7.98 7.98
N PHE A 181 -7.75 -7.65 7.99
CA PHE A 181 -8.37 -6.88 6.92
C PHE A 181 -7.90 -5.43 6.90
N PHE A 182 -7.89 -4.74 8.05
CA PHE A 182 -7.53 -3.33 8.11
C PHE A 182 -6.02 -3.07 8.18
N TYR A 183 -5.28 -4.01 8.72
CA TYR A 183 -3.82 -3.96 8.91
C TYR A 183 -3.16 -5.18 8.26
N PRO A 184 -3.26 -5.31 6.92
CA PRO A 184 -2.54 -6.38 6.23
C PRO A 184 -1.04 -6.17 6.40
N GLU A 185 -0.33 -7.25 6.64
CA GLU A 185 1.12 -7.27 6.75
C GLU A 185 1.74 -7.32 5.34
N ILE A 186 2.69 -6.43 5.07
CA ILE A 186 3.43 -6.43 3.81
C ILE A 186 4.80 -7.06 4.09
N PRO A 187 5.12 -8.21 3.47
CA PRO A 187 6.31 -8.99 3.79
C PRO A 187 7.56 -8.43 3.09
N PHE A 188 7.94 -7.17 3.35
CA PHE A 188 9.12 -6.55 2.74
C PHE A 188 10.42 -7.28 3.06
N GLU A 189 10.52 -7.92 4.23
CA GLU A 189 11.66 -8.78 4.57
C GLU A 189 11.82 -9.97 3.63
N LYS A 190 10.73 -10.38 2.96
CA LYS A 190 10.76 -11.43 1.92
C LYS A 190 11.02 -10.87 0.54
N SER A 191 10.76 -9.58 0.29
CA SER A 191 10.95 -8.94 -1.02
C SER A 191 12.41 -8.96 -1.47
N GLU A 192 13.36 -8.88 -0.56
CA GLU A 192 14.78 -9.03 -0.86
C GLU A 192 15.08 -10.43 -1.42
N TYR A 193 14.56 -11.48 -0.76
CA TYR A 193 14.70 -12.86 -1.24
C TYR A 193 13.96 -13.08 -2.56
N ILE A 194 12.76 -12.51 -2.71
CA ILE A 194 12.00 -12.53 -3.95
C ILE A 194 12.82 -11.90 -5.07
N SER A 195 13.38 -10.70 -4.85
CA SER A 195 14.22 -10.00 -5.83
C SER A 195 15.42 -10.85 -6.26
N LYS A 196 15.99 -11.64 -5.37
CA LYS A 196 17.18 -12.46 -5.62
C LYS A 196 16.86 -13.79 -6.32
N TYR A 197 15.84 -14.50 -5.86
CA TYR A 197 15.63 -15.91 -6.20
C TYR A 197 14.38 -16.16 -7.05
N ALA A 198 13.35 -15.33 -6.99
CA ALA A 198 12.14 -15.56 -7.75
C ALA A 198 12.33 -15.28 -9.25
N THR A 199 11.66 -16.06 -10.06
CA THR A 199 11.55 -15.87 -11.50
C THR A 199 10.38 -14.95 -11.86
N SER A 200 9.28 -15.04 -11.10
CA SER A 200 8.09 -14.22 -11.28
C SER A 200 7.40 -14.00 -9.93
N CYS A 201 6.67 -12.91 -9.81
CA CYS A 201 5.88 -12.62 -8.62
C CYS A 201 4.67 -11.76 -8.95
N ILE A 202 3.67 -11.82 -8.08
CA ILE A 202 2.48 -10.97 -8.07
C ILE A 202 2.00 -10.88 -6.62
N ASP A 203 1.43 -9.76 -6.22
CA ASP A 203 0.67 -9.69 -4.97
C ASP A 203 -0.68 -10.40 -5.12
N ILE A 204 -1.26 -10.87 -4.02
CA ILE A 204 -2.57 -11.53 -4.02
C ILE A 204 -3.62 -10.56 -3.52
N SER A 205 -4.36 -9.96 -4.45
CA SER A 205 -5.43 -9.00 -4.19
C SER A 205 -6.82 -9.54 -4.51
N ASP A 206 -6.97 -10.25 -5.61
CA ASP A 206 -8.24 -10.83 -6.08
C ASP A 206 -8.38 -12.34 -5.74
N GLY A 207 -7.32 -12.94 -5.22
CA GLY A 207 -7.25 -14.33 -4.82
C GLY A 207 -6.31 -15.18 -5.68
N LEU A 208 -5.77 -16.23 -5.04
CA LEU A 208 -4.71 -17.05 -5.60
C LEU A 208 -4.94 -17.47 -7.06
N ILE A 209 -6.12 -17.99 -7.38
CA ILE A 209 -6.39 -18.54 -8.72
C ILE A 209 -6.35 -17.44 -9.79
N LYS A 210 -6.94 -16.27 -9.52
CA LYS A 210 -6.97 -15.15 -10.46
C LYS A 210 -5.58 -14.55 -10.65
N ASP A 211 -4.87 -14.33 -9.57
CA ASP A 211 -3.58 -13.65 -9.57
C ASP A 211 -2.48 -14.58 -10.14
N LEU A 212 -2.47 -15.87 -9.78
CA LEU A 212 -1.62 -16.88 -10.41
C LEU A 212 -1.93 -17.01 -11.90
N GLY A 213 -3.23 -16.99 -12.27
CA GLY A 213 -3.65 -17.00 -13.67
C GLY A 213 -3.11 -15.81 -14.47
N SER A 214 -2.92 -14.64 -13.83
CA SER A 214 -2.28 -13.47 -14.45
C SER A 214 -0.80 -13.72 -14.76
N ILE A 215 -0.06 -14.35 -13.84
CA ILE A 215 1.33 -14.79 -14.10
C ILE A 215 1.36 -15.78 -15.27
N CYS A 216 0.53 -16.83 -15.20
CA CYS A 216 0.48 -17.85 -16.24
C CYS A 216 0.22 -17.25 -17.61
N LYS A 217 -0.78 -16.39 -17.72
CA LYS A 217 -1.15 -15.72 -18.98
C LYS A 217 -0.01 -14.85 -19.51
N LYS A 218 0.64 -14.05 -18.63
CA LYS A 218 1.72 -13.15 -19.05
C LYS A 218 3.01 -13.88 -19.40
N SER A 219 3.26 -15.01 -18.78
CA SER A 219 4.45 -15.84 -19.00
C SER A 219 4.27 -16.91 -20.09
N GLY A 220 3.05 -17.12 -20.58
CA GLY A 220 2.74 -18.17 -21.58
C GLY A 220 2.88 -19.60 -21.03
N VAL A 221 2.62 -19.81 -19.74
CA VAL A 221 2.73 -21.11 -19.05
C VAL A 221 1.43 -21.48 -18.36
N GLY A 222 1.29 -22.74 -17.94
CA GLY A 222 0.23 -23.23 -17.05
C GLY A 222 0.73 -23.40 -15.63
N ALA A 223 -0.20 -23.58 -14.67
CA ALA A 223 0.11 -23.92 -13.30
C ALA A 223 -0.80 -25.04 -12.82
N GLU A 224 -0.28 -25.94 -12.01
CA GLU A 224 -1.01 -27.02 -11.34
C GLU A 224 -0.87 -26.85 -9.83
N ILE A 225 -2.00 -26.88 -9.12
CA ILE A 225 -2.04 -26.83 -7.67
C ILE A 225 -2.66 -28.16 -7.20
N ILE A 226 -1.89 -28.91 -6.44
CA ILE A 226 -2.34 -30.18 -5.85
C ILE A 226 -2.73 -29.90 -4.39
N PHE A 227 -3.97 -30.24 -4.02
CA PHE A 227 -4.54 -30.06 -2.67
C PHE A 227 -4.46 -31.35 -1.87
#